data_b9d4b9b60cf8bcad77bd5841d4eb27ac
#
_entry.id   b9d4b9b60cf8bcad77bd5841d4eb27ac
#
_cell.length_a   1.000
_cell.length_b   1.000
_cell.length_c   1.000
_cell.angle_alpha   90.00
_cell.angle_beta   90.00
_cell.angle_gamma   90.00
#
_symmetry.space_group_name_H-M   'P 1'
#
loop_
_entity.id
_entity.type
_entity.pdbx_description
1 polymer ?
#
loop_
_entity_poly.entity_id
_entity_poly.type
_entity_poly.pdbx_seq_one_letter_code
_entity_poly.pdbx_strand_id
1 'polypeptide(L)'
;MNCRSILNNRTVSLLFLAAVALYFGRGVFGVEGWLWADFTKALPVMLLGVTTWLYGGNKMLPIAMLLSAFGDIAGEHGEFIYQIALFAVAHICFIAYFCRKASFKRERLWQLALWCVILVLFGGFIISNIDHTAFRIACSIYILIIGSMAAVTLFIDSSRRWWYTVAALIFVFSDSCIAWNKFIDKFAYSGIVIMTTYFAAQLIFANLYLKEDK
;
A
#
# COMPACT_ATOMS: atom_id res chain seq x y z
N MET A 1 2.44 -26.99 -6.41
CA MET A 1 3.54 -26.05 -6.60
C MET A 1 3.69 -25.23 -5.32
N ASN A 2 4.78 -25.38 -4.56
CA ASN A 2 4.96 -24.70 -3.26
C ASN A 2 5.59 -23.32 -3.50
N CYS A 3 4.81 -22.25 -3.55
CA CYS A 3 5.32 -20.89 -3.67
C CYS A 3 5.81 -20.40 -2.30
N ARG A 4 7.10 -20.55 -2.01
CA ARG A 4 7.73 -20.12 -0.74
C ARG A 4 8.01 -18.61 -0.69
N SER A 5 7.99 -17.93 -1.80
CA SER A 5 8.09 -16.46 -1.91
C SER A 5 7.86 -16.05 -3.37
N ILE A 6 7.39 -14.83 -3.59
CA ILE A 6 7.24 -14.26 -4.95
C ILE A 6 8.60 -14.29 -5.68
N LEU A 7 9.65 -13.79 -5.04
CA LEU A 7 10.99 -13.66 -5.65
C LEU A 7 11.66 -15.00 -5.97
N ASN A 8 11.28 -16.09 -5.29
CA ASN A 8 11.81 -17.42 -5.56
C ASN A 8 11.00 -18.18 -6.62
N ASN A 9 9.83 -17.68 -7.01
CA ASN A 9 9.03 -18.23 -8.10
C ASN A 9 9.25 -17.39 -9.35
N ARG A 10 10.12 -17.85 -10.24
CA ARG A 10 10.50 -17.14 -11.48
C ARG A 10 9.27 -16.71 -12.30
N THR A 11 8.28 -17.58 -12.42
CA THR A 11 7.06 -17.29 -13.19
C THR A 11 6.29 -16.11 -12.59
N VAL A 12 6.03 -16.14 -11.28
CA VAL A 12 5.30 -15.06 -10.60
C VAL A 12 6.10 -13.75 -10.63
N SER A 13 7.42 -13.82 -10.41
CA SER A 13 8.30 -12.64 -10.52
C SER A 13 8.27 -12.02 -11.91
N LEU A 14 8.35 -12.83 -12.95
CA LEU A 14 8.31 -12.34 -14.34
C LEU A 14 6.95 -11.75 -14.68
N LEU A 15 5.85 -12.38 -14.27
CA LEU A 15 4.49 -11.84 -14.46
C LEU A 15 4.31 -10.50 -13.76
N PHE A 16 4.79 -10.39 -12.50
CA PHE A 16 4.74 -9.14 -11.76
C PHE A 16 5.55 -8.04 -12.44
N LEU A 17 6.80 -8.33 -12.83
CA LEU A 17 7.66 -7.37 -13.54
C LEU A 17 7.06 -6.97 -14.88
N ALA A 18 6.49 -7.91 -15.63
CA ALA A 18 5.80 -7.62 -16.90
C ALA A 18 4.58 -6.70 -16.68
N ALA A 19 3.80 -6.94 -15.63
CA ALA A 19 2.66 -6.09 -15.29
C ALA A 19 3.11 -4.67 -14.88
N VAL A 20 4.19 -4.54 -14.12
CA VAL A 20 4.80 -3.24 -13.78
C VAL A 20 5.32 -2.54 -15.03
N ALA A 21 6.03 -3.26 -15.91
CA ALA A 21 6.51 -2.71 -17.17
C ALA A 21 5.38 -2.26 -18.09
N LEU A 22 4.28 -3.02 -18.13
CA LEU A 22 3.07 -2.66 -18.89
C LEU A 22 2.48 -1.35 -18.37
N TYR A 23 2.37 -1.20 -17.06
CA TYR A 23 1.86 0.05 -16.45
C TYR A 23 2.72 1.26 -16.82
N PHE A 24 4.04 1.19 -16.61
CA PHE A 24 4.93 2.32 -16.94
C PHE A 24 5.09 2.55 -18.44
N GLY A 25 4.94 1.49 -19.25
CA GLY A 25 5.03 1.56 -20.71
C GLY A 25 3.78 2.11 -21.40
N ARG A 26 2.63 2.18 -20.71
CA ARG A 26 1.34 2.58 -21.31
C ARG A 26 1.39 3.94 -22.03
N GLY A 27 2.08 4.91 -21.44
CA GLY A 27 2.25 6.24 -22.05
C GLY A 27 3.13 6.19 -23.30
N VAL A 28 4.14 5.32 -23.33
CA VAL A 28 5.03 5.14 -24.48
C VAL A 28 4.29 4.48 -25.65
N PHE A 29 3.37 3.55 -25.36
CA PHE A 29 2.61 2.83 -26.38
C PHE A 29 1.29 3.54 -26.80
N GLY A 30 1.00 4.72 -26.24
CA GLY A 30 -0.19 5.51 -26.59
C GLY A 30 -1.53 4.83 -26.24
N VAL A 31 -1.51 3.91 -25.27
CA VAL A 31 -2.73 3.19 -24.81
C VAL A 31 -3.46 3.95 -23.70
N GLU A 32 -3.06 5.17 -23.39
CA GLU A 32 -3.78 6.07 -22.48
C GLU A 32 -5.17 6.37 -23.02
N GLY A 33 -6.19 6.19 -22.17
CA GLY A 33 -7.59 6.39 -22.56
C GLY A 33 -8.30 5.14 -23.13
N TRP A 34 -7.66 4.01 -23.26
CA TRP A 34 -8.34 2.76 -23.56
C TRP A 34 -8.98 2.21 -22.27
N LEU A 35 -10.15 1.56 -22.41
CA LEU A 35 -10.87 0.93 -21.27
C LEU A 35 -9.99 -0.01 -20.43
N TRP A 36 -8.94 -0.58 -21.02
CA TRP A 36 -8.01 -1.49 -20.36
C TRP A 36 -6.82 -0.80 -19.71
N ALA A 37 -6.55 0.48 -20.02
CA ALA A 37 -5.41 1.22 -19.45
C ALA A 37 -5.53 1.32 -17.92
N ASP A 38 -6.75 1.50 -17.42
CA ASP A 38 -7.03 1.62 -16.00
C ASP A 38 -6.69 0.34 -15.23
N PHE A 39 -6.92 -0.82 -15.85
CA PHE A 39 -6.57 -2.11 -15.25
C PHE A 39 -5.06 -2.35 -15.16
N THR A 40 -4.25 -1.70 -16.01
CA THR A 40 -2.79 -1.87 -15.96
C THR A 40 -2.20 -1.43 -14.63
N LYS A 41 -2.78 -0.44 -13.96
CA LYS A 41 -2.36 0.05 -12.65
C LYS A 41 -2.64 -0.97 -11.54
N ALA A 42 -3.80 -1.61 -11.60
CA ALA A 42 -4.22 -2.61 -10.60
C ALA A 42 -3.54 -3.98 -10.80
N LEU A 43 -3.15 -4.31 -12.03
CA LEU A 43 -2.68 -5.64 -12.42
C LEU A 43 -1.52 -6.17 -11.57
N PRO A 44 -0.44 -5.41 -11.29
CA PRO A 44 0.65 -5.90 -10.45
C PRO A 44 0.18 -6.35 -9.07
N VAL A 45 -0.67 -5.55 -8.42
CA VAL A 45 -1.15 -5.83 -7.06
C VAL A 45 -2.21 -6.94 -7.07
N MET A 46 -3.06 -7.00 -8.09
CA MET A 46 -3.98 -8.14 -8.29
C MET A 46 -3.22 -9.47 -8.39
N LEU A 47 -2.12 -9.52 -9.16
CA LEU A 47 -1.28 -10.72 -9.26
C LEU A 47 -0.68 -11.12 -7.90
N LEU A 48 -0.22 -10.14 -7.10
CA LEU A 48 0.25 -10.41 -5.74
C LEU A 48 -0.88 -10.90 -4.85
N GLY A 49 -2.05 -10.27 -4.90
CA GLY A 49 -3.23 -10.65 -4.13
C GLY A 49 -3.70 -12.07 -4.45
N VAL A 50 -3.83 -12.42 -5.72
CA VAL A 50 -4.20 -13.79 -6.16
C VAL A 50 -3.13 -14.80 -5.74
N THR A 51 -1.85 -14.49 -5.93
CA THR A 51 -0.76 -15.40 -5.54
C THR A 51 -0.77 -15.65 -4.03
N THR A 52 -0.90 -14.60 -3.23
CA THR A 52 -0.97 -14.75 -1.76
C THR A 52 -2.24 -15.46 -1.31
N TRP A 53 -3.36 -15.29 -2.03
CA TRP A 53 -4.60 -16.04 -1.78
C TRP A 53 -4.42 -17.53 -2.00
N LEU A 54 -3.77 -17.93 -3.11
CA LEU A 54 -3.61 -19.32 -3.50
C LEU A 54 -2.60 -20.07 -2.63
N TYR A 55 -1.54 -19.41 -2.18
CA TYR A 55 -0.40 -20.07 -1.53
C TYR A 55 -0.24 -19.76 -0.04
N GLY A 56 -0.99 -18.82 0.51
CA GLY A 56 -0.93 -18.43 1.91
C GLY A 56 -2.13 -18.93 2.74
N GLY A 57 -1.95 -18.97 4.05
CA GLY A 57 -2.96 -19.48 5.00
C GLY A 57 -4.00 -18.40 5.39
N ASN A 58 -3.56 -17.24 5.81
CA ASN A 58 -4.43 -16.16 6.28
C ASN A 58 -4.97 -15.32 5.13
N LYS A 59 -6.29 -15.11 5.08
CA LYS A 59 -6.91 -14.38 3.95
C LYS A 59 -6.93 -12.86 4.10
N MET A 60 -6.56 -12.29 5.25
CA MET A 60 -6.62 -10.84 5.48
C MET A 60 -5.66 -10.07 4.56
N LEU A 61 -4.41 -10.53 4.42
CA LEU A 61 -3.43 -9.85 3.55
C LEU A 61 -3.79 -9.94 2.06
N PRO A 62 -4.17 -11.10 1.48
CA PRO A 62 -4.67 -11.14 0.10
C PRO A 62 -5.89 -10.25 -0.14
N ILE A 63 -6.84 -10.21 0.80
CA ILE A 63 -8.02 -9.32 0.72
C ILE A 63 -7.57 -7.86 0.68
N ALA A 64 -6.62 -7.48 1.57
CA ALA A 64 -6.08 -6.12 1.57
C ALA A 64 -5.47 -5.74 0.20
N MET A 65 -4.68 -6.64 -0.40
CA MET A 65 -4.09 -6.40 -1.72
C MET A 65 -5.13 -6.29 -2.83
N LEU A 66 -6.15 -7.16 -2.84
CA LEU A 66 -7.22 -7.09 -3.84
C LEU A 66 -8.04 -5.80 -3.69
N LEU A 67 -8.36 -5.38 -2.47
CA LEU A 67 -9.04 -4.11 -2.20
C LEU A 67 -8.17 -2.91 -2.64
N SER A 68 -6.86 -2.97 -2.41
CA SER A 68 -5.93 -1.94 -2.91
C SER A 68 -5.95 -1.86 -4.44
N ALA A 69 -5.98 -3.00 -5.13
CA ALA A 69 -6.08 -3.03 -6.59
C ALA A 69 -7.40 -2.43 -7.11
N PHE A 70 -8.54 -2.66 -6.44
CA PHE A 70 -9.79 -1.96 -6.77
C PHE A 70 -9.71 -0.47 -6.47
N GLY A 71 -9.01 -0.06 -5.40
CA GLY A 71 -8.70 1.33 -5.11
C GLY A 71 -7.88 2.00 -6.22
N ASP A 72 -6.94 1.26 -6.82
CA ASP A 72 -6.15 1.74 -7.95
C ASP A 72 -7.03 2.03 -9.18
N ILE A 73 -7.99 1.15 -9.48
CA ILE A 73 -8.97 1.36 -10.56
C ILE A 73 -9.82 2.61 -10.28
N ALA A 74 -10.37 2.73 -9.07
CA ALA A 74 -11.18 3.89 -8.70
C ALA A 74 -10.38 5.21 -8.82
N GLY A 75 -9.12 5.19 -8.40
CA GLY A 75 -8.23 6.36 -8.51
C GLY A 75 -7.90 6.75 -9.95
N GLU A 76 -7.77 5.78 -10.86
CA GLU A 76 -7.51 6.05 -12.27
C GLU A 76 -8.73 6.67 -12.95
N HIS A 77 -9.95 6.26 -12.56
CA HIS A 77 -11.21 6.88 -13.00
C HIS A 77 -11.48 8.27 -12.36
N GLY A 78 -10.58 8.79 -11.52
CA GLY A 78 -10.73 10.08 -10.85
C GLY A 78 -11.67 10.06 -9.63
N GLU A 79 -12.15 8.89 -9.23
CA GLU A 79 -13.07 8.69 -8.10
C GLU A 79 -12.33 8.64 -6.76
N PHE A 80 -11.78 9.79 -6.36
CA PHE A 80 -10.89 9.90 -5.21
C PHE A 80 -11.49 9.44 -3.88
N ILE A 81 -12.77 9.71 -3.63
CA ILE A 81 -13.45 9.25 -2.40
C ILE A 81 -13.55 7.73 -2.36
N TYR A 82 -13.91 7.09 -3.48
CA TYR A 82 -13.96 5.62 -3.55
C TYR A 82 -12.56 5.02 -3.43
N GLN A 83 -11.55 5.65 -4.03
CA GLN A 83 -10.15 5.27 -3.86
C GLN A 83 -9.76 5.25 -2.37
N ILE A 84 -9.96 6.36 -1.65
CA ILE A 84 -9.65 6.47 -0.21
C ILE A 84 -10.42 5.41 0.58
N ALA A 85 -11.72 5.21 0.30
CA ALA A 85 -12.54 4.25 1.04
C ALA A 85 -12.02 2.81 0.86
N LEU A 86 -11.71 2.40 -0.38
CA LEU A 86 -11.17 1.07 -0.67
C LEU A 86 -9.80 0.86 -0.04
N PHE A 87 -8.90 1.84 -0.13
CA PHE A 87 -7.61 1.78 0.54
C PHE A 87 -7.74 1.77 2.07
N ALA A 88 -8.68 2.52 2.65
CA ALA A 88 -8.94 2.49 4.09
C ALA A 88 -9.34 1.09 4.56
N VAL A 89 -10.27 0.42 3.85
CA VAL A 89 -10.66 -0.97 4.15
C VAL A 89 -9.49 -1.93 3.94
N ALA A 90 -8.69 -1.75 2.89
CA ALA A 90 -7.47 -2.52 2.67
C ALA A 90 -6.50 -2.39 3.84
N HIS A 91 -6.26 -1.16 4.34
CA HIS A 91 -5.37 -0.94 5.48
C HIS A 91 -5.91 -1.52 6.79
N ILE A 92 -7.23 -1.52 6.99
CA ILE A 92 -7.85 -2.23 8.12
C ILE A 92 -7.58 -3.74 8.04
N CYS A 93 -7.64 -4.34 6.84
CA CYS A 93 -7.28 -5.74 6.65
C CYS A 93 -5.78 -5.99 6.90
N PHE A 94 -4.88 -5.09 6.48
CA PHE A 94 -3.46 -5.16 6.83
C PHE A 94 -3.25 -5.07 8.35
N ILE A 95 -3.91 -4.12 9.03
CA ILE A 95 -3.87 -4.00 10.51
C ILE A 95 -4.31 -5.32 11.16
N ALA A 96 -5.44 -5.88 10.73
CA ALA A 96 -5.95 -7.14 11.26
C ALA A 96 -4.95 -8.29 11.08
N TYR A 97 -4.27 -8.35 9.94
CA TYR A 97 -3.20 -9.32 9.71
C TYR A 97 -1.97 -9.07 10.60
N PHE A 98 -1.50 -7.83 10.70
CA PHE A 98 -0.31 -7.50 11.49
C PHE A 98 -0.55 -7.63 12.99
N CYS A 99 -1.73 -7.30 13.48
CA CYS A 99 -2.10 -7.48 14.89
C CYS A 99 -1.99 -8.94 15.35
N ARG A 100 -2.24 -9.90 14.46
CA ARG A 100 -2.08 -11.34 14.78
C ARG A 100 -0.62 -11.75 15.02
N LYS A 101 0.33 -10.96 14.51
CA LYS A 101 1.77 -11.16 14.63
C LYS A 101 2.41 -10.20 15.64
N ALA A 102 1.65 -9.24 16.14
CA ALA A 102 2.16 -8.22 17.05
C ALA A 102 2.23 -8.74 18.49
N SER A 103 3.30 -8.33 19.18
CA SER A 103 3.49 -8.56 20.60
C SER A 103 3.95 -7.25 21.24
N PHE A 104 3.28 -6.82 22.30
CA PHE A 104 3.61 -5.58 22.97
C PHE A 104 5.02 -5.64 23.57
N LYS A 105 5.87 -4.68 23.21
CA LYS A 105 7.24 -4.55 23.67
C LYS A 105 7.47 -3.12 24.18
N ARG A 106 7.65 -2.96 25.48
CA ARG A 106 7.81 -1.64 26.12
C ARG A 106 9.01 -0.84 25.57
N GLU A 107 10.07 -1.53 25.21
CA GLU A 107 11.26 -0.95 24.59
C GLU A 107 11.01 -0.29 23.23
N ARG A 108 9.86 -0.54 22.60
CA ARG A 108 9.49 0.02 21.27
C ARG A 108 8.58 1.25 21.38
N LEU A 109 8.19 1.65 22.58
CA LEU A 109 7.30 2.80 22.79
C LEU A 109 7.91 4.11 22.31
N TRP A 110 9.22 4.26 22.37
CA TRP A 110 9.88 5.46 21.83
C TRP A 110 9.75 5.56 20.31
N GLN A 111 9.78 4.41 19.58
CA GLN A 111 9.55 4.36 18.13
C GLN A 111 8.11 4.76 17.80
N LEU A 112 7.15 4.24 18.58
CA LEU A 112 5.75 4.64 18.46
C LEU A 112 5.55 6.13 18.74
N ALA A 113 6.16 6.67 19.79
CA ALA A 113 6.08 8.10 20.13
C ALA A 113 6.64 8.96 19.00
N LEU A 114 7.83 8.61 18.47
CA LEU A 114 8.42 9.30 17.32
C LEU A 114 7.49 9.25 16.09
N TRP A 115 6.94 8.06 15.81
CA TRP A 115 5.98 7.88 14.70
C TRP A 115 4.73 8.75 14.88
N CYS A 116 4.16 8.80 16.08
CA CYS A 116 3.00 9.64 16.38
C CYS A 116 3.30 11.13 16.17
N VAL A 117 4.48 11.60 16.56
CA VAL A 117 4.91 12.99 16.31
C VAL A 117 4.97 13.27 14.81
N ILE A 118 5.61 12.41 14.03
CA ILE A 118 5.70 12.55 12.57
C ILE A 118 4.30 12.57 11.95
N LEU A 119 3.43 11.64 12.35
CA LEU A 119 2.07 11.52 11.83
C LEU A 119 1.24 12.78 12.13
N VAL A 120 1.33 13.31 13.35
CA VAL A 120 0.59 14.52 13.75
C VAL A 120 1.11 15.75 13.01
N LEU A 121 2.43 15.94 12.91
CA LEU A 121 3.00 17.10 12.23
C LEU A 121 2.73 17.05 10.72
N PHE A 122 3.06 15.95 10.07
CA PHE A 122 2.90 15.84 8.62
C PHE A 122 1.43 15.68 8.21
N GLY A 123 0.67 14.82 8.91
CA GLY A 123 -0.75 14.64 8.67
C GLY A 123 -1.55 15.92 8.94
N GLY A 124 -1.24 16.63 10.03
CA GLY A 124 -1.82 17.92 10.35
C GLY A 124 -1.53 18.97 9.26
N PHE A 125 -0.30 19.01 8.75
CA PHE A 125 0.07 19.86 7.64
C PHE A 125 -0.75 19.55 6.37
N ILE A 126 -0.89 18.29 5.97
CA ILE A 126 -1.73 17.90 4.83
C ILE A 126 -3.18 18.34 5.06
N ILE A 127 -3.77 18.01 6.23
CA ILE A 127 -5.17 18.32 6.54
C ILE A 127 -5.44 19.83 6.52
N SER A 128 -4.49 20.66 6.97
CA SER A 128 -4.65 22.13 6.97
C SER A 128 -4.73 22.73 5.57
N ASN A 129 -4.23 22.02 4.54
CA ASN A 129 -4.28 22.43 3.14
C ASN A 129 -5.49 21.87 2.37
N ILE A 130 -6.43 21.22 3.05
CA ILE A 130 -7.65 20.69 2.42
C ILE A 130 -8.82 21.63 2.68
N ASP A 131 -9.30 22.34 1.66
CA ASP A 131 -10.40 23.30 1.81
C ASP A 131 -11.77 22.61 1.91
N HIS A 132 -11.99 21.55 1.12
CA HIS A 132 -13.28 20.89 1.06
C HIS A 132 -13.51 19.96 2.25
N THR A 133 -14.57 20.22 3.05
CA THR A 133 -14.85 19.53 4.32
C THR A 133 -14.95 18.02 4.19
N ALA A 134 -15.60 17.50 3.13
CA ALA A 134 -15.73 16.05 2.94
C ALA A 134 -14.37 15.38 2.72
N PHE A 135 -13.48 15.97 1.90
CA PHE A 135 -12.11 15.47 1.72
C PHE A 135 -11.30 15.59 3.00
N ARG A 136 -11.45 16.68 3.76
CA ARG A 136 -10.78 16.86 5.04
C ARG A 136 -11.12 15.75 6.02
N ILE A 137 -12.41 15.42 6.17
CA ILE A 137 -12.87 14.33 7.03
C ILE A 137 -12.35 12.98 6.53
N ALA A 138 -12.52 12.67 5.24
CA ALA A 138 -12.08 11.40 4.65
C ALA A 138 -10.56 11.20 4.82
N CYS A 139 -9.75 12.22 4.50
CA CYS A 139 -8.30 12.17 4.63
C CYS A 139 -7.87 12.07 6.10
N SER A 140 -8.55 12.75 7.04
CA SER A 140 -8.24 12.63 8.47
C SER A 140 -8.42 11.21 8.98
N ILE A 141 -9.55 10.57 8.64
CA ILE A 141 -9.81 9.17 8.98
C ILE A 141 -8.77 8.26 8.33
N TYR A 142 -8.46 8.50 7.04
CA TYR A 142 -7.49 7.72 6.30
C TYR A 142 -6.08 7.79 6.89
N ILE A 143 -5.60 8.99 7.24
CA ILE A 143 -4.30 9.21 7.87
C ILE A 143 -4.18 8.44 9.18
N LEU A 144 -5.24 8.42 9.99
CA LEU A 144 -5.27 7.64 11.23
C LEU A 144 -5.19 6.13 10.95
N ILE A 145 -5.90 5.64 9.95
CA ILE A 145 -5.91 4.21 9.59
C ILE A 145 -4.53 3.79 9.07
N ILE A 146 -3.97 4.49 8.07
CA ILE A 146 -2.67 4.12 7.50
C ILE A 146 -1.53 4.34 8.52
N GLY A 147 -1.63 5.37 9.34
CA GLY A 147 -0.71 5.62 10.45
C GLY A 147 -0.74 4.49 11.48
N SER A 148 -1.93 3.98 11.80
CA SER A 148 -2.10 2.83 12.69
C SER A 148 -1.53 1.56 12.08
N MET A 149 -1.70 1.34 10.77
CA MET A 149 -1.08 0.21 10.07
C MET A 149 0.45 0.22 10.24
N ALA A 150 1.10 1.36 10.01
CA ALA A 150 2.54 1.48 10.19
C ALA A 150 2.95 1.30 11.67
N ALA A 151 2.20 1.86 12.62
CA ALA A 151 2.45 1.71 14.04
C ALA A 151 2.43 0.24 14.51
N VAL A 152 1.46 -0.55 14.06
CA VAL A 152 1.36 -1.98 14.42
C VAL A 152 2.57 -2.76 13.94
N THR A 153 3.17 -2.43 12.79
CA THR A 153 4.37 -3.12 12.30
C THR A 153 5.57 -2.99 13.22
N LEU A 154 5.65 -1.93 14.02
CA LEU A 154 6.70 -1.74 15.03
C LEU A 154 6.68 -2.85 16.09
N PHE A 155 5.52 -3.46 16.34
CA PHE A 155 5.29 -4.45 17.36
C PHE A 155 5.25 -5.89 16.83
N ILE A 156 5.43 -6.12 15.54
CA ILE A 156 5.48 -7.48 14.98
C ILE A 156 6.60 -8.28 15.65
N ASP A 157 6.27 -9.49 16.09
CA ASP A 157 7.21 -10.41 16.73
C ASP A 157 7.76 -11.42 15.71
N SER A 158 8.65 -10.93 14.87
CA SER A 158 9.33 -11.68 13.81
C SER A 158 10.76 -11.16 13.64
N SER A 159 11.67 -12.05 13.25
CA SER A 159 13.02 -11.69 12.85
C SER A 159 13.04 -10.76 11.63
N ARG A 160 11.94 -10.74 10.86
CA ARG A 160 11.77 -9.88 9.68
C ARG A 160 10.97 -8.61 9.95
N ARG A 161 10.73 -8.26 11.21
CA ARG A 161 9.96 -7.07 11.62
C ARG A 161 10.34 -5.81 10.85
N TRP A 162 11.61 -5.54 10.71
CA TRP A 162 12.10 -4.35 10.04
C TRP A 162 11.63 -4.25 8.57
N TRP A 163 11.50 -5.38 7.88
CA TRP A 163 10.97 -5.39 6.52
C TRP A 163 9.48 -5.06 6.47
N TYR A 164 8.68 -5.50 7.47
CA TYR A 164 7.28 -5.06 7.61
C TYR A 164 7.19 -3.56 7.85
N THR A 165 8.02 -3.03 8.76
CA THR A 165 8.03 -1.60 9.08
C THR A 165 8.50 -0.78 7.88
N VAL A 166 9.56 -1.18 7.19
CA VAL A 166 10.05 -0.50 5.97
C VAL A 166 8.98 -0.50 4.89
N ALA A 167 8.32 -1.63 4.63
CA ALA A 167 7.25 -1.70 3.64
C ALA A 167 6.07 -0.79 4.01
N ALA A 168 5.66 -0.76 5.28
CA ALA A 168 4.61 0.13 5.76
C ALA A 168 4.98 1.61 5.60
N LEU A 169 6.21 2.00 5.94
CA LEU A 169 6.68 3.37 5.77
C LEU A 169 6.78 3.79 4.30
N ILE A 170 7.24 2.88 3.42
CA ILE A 170 7.26 3.11 1.97
C ILE A 170 5.83 3.29 1.44
N PHE A 171 4.86 2.51 1.95
CA PHE A 171 3.46 2.64 1.59
C PHE A 171 2.90 3.99 2.05
N VAL A 172 3.10 4.37 3.32
CA VAL A 172 2.71 5.68 3.85
C VAL A 172 3.32 6.81 3.03
N PHE A 173 4.58 6.69 2.64
CA PHE A 173 5.26 7.69 1.79
C PHE A 173 4.56 7.80 0.42
N SER A 174 4.25 6.68 -0.25
CA SER A 174 3.51 6.68 -1.51
C SER A 174 2.18 7.44 -1.40
N ASP A 175 1.39 7.14 -0.37
CA ASP A 175 0.09 7.77 -0.17
C ASP A 175 0.20 9.24 0.25
N SER A 176 1.26 9.57 0.99
CA SER A 176 1.60 10.95 1.30
C SER A 176 1.88 11.77 0.04
N CYS A 177 2.55 11.18 -0.96
CA CYS A 177 2.77 11.82 -2.26
C CYS A 177 1.46 12.01 -3.04
N ILE A 178 0.49 11.08 -2.94
CA ILE A 178 -0.84 11.25 -3.53
C ILE A 178 -1.56 12.46 -2.90
N ALA A 179 -1.57 12.51 -1.56
CA ALA A 179 -2.20 13.62 -0.84
C ALA A 179 -1.52 14.96 -1.14
N TRP A 180 -0.19 14.98 -1.21
CA TRP A 180 0.58 16.17 -1.58
C TRP A 180 0.19 16.67 -2.97
N ASN A 181 0.19 15.80 -3.98
CA ASN A 181 -0.21 16.16 -5.36
C ASN A 181 -1.65 16.64 -5.47
N LYS A 182 -2.53 16.15 -4.62
CA LYS A 182 -3.96 16.47 -4.67
C LYS A 182 -4.29 17.79 -4.00
N PHE A 183 -3.61 18.14 -2.89
CA PHE A 183 -4.03 19.22 -2.01
C PHE A 183 -3.00 20.34 -1.82
N ILE A 184 -1.75 20.12 -2.25
CA ILE A 184 -0.69 21.11 -2.09
C ILE A 184 -0.15 21.53 -3.45
N ASP A 185 0.71 20.72 -4.06
CA ASP A 185 1.29 21.01 -5.36
C ASP A 185 1.77 19.72 -6.04
N LYS A 186 1.65 19.65 -7.36
CA LYS A 186 2.08 18.50 -8.14
C LYS A 186 3.55 18.61 -8.51
N PHE A 187 4.38 17.70 -7.98
CA PHE A 187 5.80 17.65 -8.32
C PHE A 187 6.10 16.78 -9.55
N ALA A 188 7.24 17.06 -10.20
CA ALA A 188 7.69 16.34 -11.38
C ALA A 188 7.89 14.84 -11.08
N TYR A 189 7.52 13.98 -12.03
CA TYR A 189 7.64 12.52 -11.91
C TYR A 189 6.89 11.88 -10.73
N SER A 190 5.95 12.60 -10.12
CA SER A 190 5.19 12.12 -8.97
C SER A 190 4.51 10.77 -9.21
N GLY A 191 3.95 10.54 -10.40
CA GLY A 191 3.35 9.24 -10.75
C GLY A 191 4.34 8.08 -10.69
N ILE A 192 5.59 8.30 -11.14
CA ILE A 192 6.65 7.28 -11.06
C ILE A 192 7.03 7.01 -9.61
N VAL A 193 7.23 8.05 -8.81
CA VAL A 193 7.58 7.94 -7.38
C VAL A 193 6.49 7.19 -6.62
N ILE A 194 5.22 7.61 -6.77
CA ILE A 194 4.06 7.00 -6.10
C ILE A 194 3.98 5.51 -6.45
N MET A 195 3.94 5.18 -7.74
CA MET A 195 3.68 3.80 -8.15
C MET A 195 4.87 2.86 -7.90
N THR A 196 6.10 3.36 -8.03
CA THR A 196 7.29 2.55 -7.70
C THR A 196 7.33 2.20 -6.22
N THR A 197 7.09 3.18 -5.34
CA THR A 197 7.07 2.96 -3.89
C THR A 197 5.88 2.09 -3.47
N TYR A 198 4.72 2.31 -4.03
CA TYR A 198 3.53 1.49 -3.80
C TYR A 198 3.75 0.01 -4.19
N PHE A 199 4.21 -0.25 -5.42
CA PHE A 199 4.47 -1.62 -5.88
C PHE A 199 5.57 -2.31 -5.07
N ALA A 200 6.61 -1.56 -4.67
CA ALA A 200 7.67 -2.08 -3.80
C ALA A 200 7.12 -2.49 -2.42
N ALA A 201 6.28 -1.66 -1.78
CA ALA A 201 5.66 -1.97 -0.50
C ALA A 201 4.79 -3.24 -0.59
N GLN A 202 3.93 -3.32 -1.60
CA GLN A 202 3.05 -4.47 -1.84
C GLN A 202 3.86 -5.76 -2.10
N LEU A 203 4.91 -5.68 -2.89
CA LEU A 203 5.80 -6.82 -3.17
C LEU A 203 6.50 -7.31 -1.89
N ILE A 204 7.01 -6.40 -1.04
CA ILE A 204 7.65 -6.76 0.22
C ILE A 204 6.64 -7.46 1.13
N PHE A 205 5.43 -6.92 1.31
CA PHE A 205 4.38 -7.54 2.11
C PHE A 205 4.02 -8.94 1.60
N ALA A 206 3.82 -9.11 0.29
CA ALA A 206 3.52 -10.41 -0.31
C ALA A 206 4.63 -11.44 -0.07
N ASN A 207 5.90 -11.01 -0.21
CA ASN A 207 7.04 -11.90 0.05
C ASN A 207 7.17 -12.32 1.51
N LEU A 208 6.99 -11.39 2.44
CA LEU A 208 7.02 -11.67 3.88
C LEU A 208 5.90 -12.63 4.26
N TYR A 209 4.70 -12.39 3.76
CA TYR A 209 3.54 -13.22 3.97
C TYR A 209 3.79 -14.67 3.53
N LEU A 210 4.23 -14.90 2.29
CA LEU A 210 4.47 -16.24 1.75
C LEU A 210 5.64 -16.97 2.42
N LYS A 211 6.56 -16.24 3.08
CA LYS A 211 7.66 -16.83 3.86
C LYS A 211 7.25 -17.24 5.26
N GLU A 212 6.29 -16.57 5.85
CA GLU A 212 5.96 -16.72 7.28
C GLU A 212 4.59 -17.32 7.53
N ASP A 213 3.67 -17.23 6.57
CA ASP A 213 2.27 -17.67 6.72
C ASP A 213 2.02 -18.92 5.87
N LYS A 214 2.21 -20.08 6.49
CA LYS A 214 1.96 -21.39 5.89
C LYS A 214 0.71 -22.03 6.49
#